data_cb5914fe1961541efb65e193c2942a11
#
_entry.id   cb5914fe1961541efb65e193c2942a11
#
_cell.length_a   1.000
_cell.length_b   1.000
_cell.length_c   1.000
_cell.angle_alpha   90.00
_cell.angle_beta   90.00
_cell.angle_gamma   90.00
#
_symmetry.space_group_name_H-M   'P 1'
#
loop_
_entity.id
_entity.type
_entity.pdbx_description
1 polymer ?
#
loop_
_entity_poly.entity_id
_entity_poly.type
_entity_poly.pdbx_seq_one_letter_code
_entity_poly.pdbx_strand_id
1 'polypeptide(L)'
;MTNSKAEAAIPLTELTDINLLARARLGDGAVFELIVRRHNRALFRAARGVLDDDDRAQEAVQEAYLSAFKNMDGFRGCASLKTWLTRIVVNQAISIKRRQRPEVSLDDNVTILHRRQLDGEQNMTDFADQHTPEGAVSQQEIKHLLEAAIRRLPDTYRSVFMLRAVEGMSVIDCAFCLQLSEDVVKKRLSRARDMLRKDLVQRVENQASDTFEFAGKRCDAVTALVMTELIRCGMIKPV
;
A
#
# COMPACT_ATOMS: atom_id res chain seq x y z
N MET A 1 28.56 -52.75 -9.15
CA MET A 1 28.65 -51.42 -9.79
C MET A 1 27.30 -50.74 -9.60
N THR A 2 27.10 -50.07 -8.47
CA THR A 2 25.86 -49.36 -8.12
C THR A 2 26.02 -47.90 -8.48
N ASN A 3 25.32 -47.53 -9.54
CA ASN A 3 25.32 -46.17 -10.06
C ASN A 3 24.38 -45.30 -9.19
N SER A 4 24.92 -44.78 -8.08
CA SER A 4 24.22 -43.75 -7.28
C SER A 4 24.37 -42.43 -8.03
N LYS A 5 23.43 -42.13 -8.94
CA LYS A 5 23.21 -40.79 -9.43
C LYS A 5 22.79 -39.93 -8.20
N ALA A 6 23.73 -39.12 -7.73
CA ALA A 6 23.41 -38.04 -6.78
C ALA A 6 22.37 -37.15 -7.46
N GLU A 7 21.14 -37.29 -7.03
CA GLU A 7 20.02 -36.41 -7.36
C GLU A 7 20.42 -35.02 -6.83
N ALA A 8 20.76 -34.12 -7.73
CA ALA A 8 21.17 -32.77 -7.39
C ALA A 8 20.01 -32.15 -6.59
N ALA A 9 20.22 -31.95 -5.29
CA ALA A 9 19.23 -31.39 -4.40
C ALA A 9 18.89 -29.98 -4.90
N ILE A 10 17.66 -29.77 -5.32
CA ILE A 10 17.14 -28.45 -5.75
C ILE A 10 17.40 -27.47 -4.60
N PRO A 11 18.06 -26.32 -4.84
CA PRO A 11 18.30 -25.32 -3.82
C PRO A 11 16.97 -24.92 -3.14
N LEU A 12 16.98 -24.73 -1.83
CA LEU A 12 15.78 -24.36 -1.06
C LEU A 12 15.08 -23.10 -1.63
N THR A 13 15.87 -22.19 -2.19
CA THR A 13 15.39 -20.94 -2.82
C THR A 13 14.55 -21.15 -4.06
N GLU A 14 14.73 -22.27 -4.77
CA GLU A 14 14.02 -22.61 -6.00
C GLU A 14 12.78 -23.49 -5.76
N LEU A 15 12.60 -23.94 -4.53
CA LEU A 15 11.43 -24.74 -4.17
C LEU A 15 10.13 -23.91 -4.25
N THR A 16 9.09 -24.54 -4.77
CA THR A 16 7.74 -23.98 -4.75
C THR A 16 7.21 -23.89 -3.32
N ASP A 17 6.27 -22.98 -3.06
CA ASP A 17 5.66 -22.81 -1.73
C ASP A 17 5.04 -24.11 -1.20
N ILE A 18 4.50 -24.97 -2.06
CA ILE A 18 3.92 -26.27 -1.68
C ILE A 18 5.03 -27.21 -1.16
N ASN A 19 6.16 -27.27 -1.87
CA ASN A 19 7.28 -28.10 -1.47
C ASN A 19 7.95 -27.59 -0.18
N LEU A 20 8.05 -26.27 -0.03
CA LEU A 20 8.52 -25.65 1.21
C LEU A 20 7.61 -26.03 2.38
N LEU A 21 6.29 -25.92 2.20
CA LEU A 21 5.35 -26.24 3.26
C LEU A 21 5.38 -27.72 3.64
N ALA A 22 5.55 -28.64 2.67
CA ALA A 22 5.71 -30.05 2.95
C ALA A 22 6.94 -30.34 3.81
N ARG A 23 8.08 -29.66 3.56
CA ARG A 23 9.29 -29.80 4.38
C ARG A 23 9.15 -29.11 5.73
N ALA A 24 8.49 -27.94 5.78
CA ALA A 24 8.22 -27.24 7.03
C ALA A 24 7.41 -28.10 8.02
N ARG A 25 6.46 -28.90 7.52
CA ARG A 25 5.69 -29.87 8.34
C ARG A 25 6.56 -30.94 9.02
N LEU A 26 7.75 -31.19 8.46
CA LEU A 26 8.73 -32.09 9.06
C LEU A 26 9.64 -31.41 10.10
N GLY A 27 9.40 -30.12 10.41
CA GLY A 27 10.14 -29.35 11.41
C GLY A 27 11.45 -28.75 10.90
N ASP A 28 11.64 -28.62 9.57
CA ASP A 28 12.84 -28.02 8.98
C ASP A 28 12.86 -26.49 9.23
N GLY A 29 13.67 -26.06 10.22
CA GLY A 29 13.76 -24.65 10.62
C GLY A 29 14.25 -23.72 9.51
N ALA A 30 15.18 -24.17 8.63
CA ALA A 30 15.67 -23.37 7.52
C ALA A 30 14.56 -23.08 6.49
N VAL A 31 13.64 -24.02 6.32
CA VAL A 31 12.47 -23.85 5.46
C VAL A 31 11.46 -22.87 6.06
N PHE A 32 11.26 -22.90 7.37
CA PHE A 32 10.43 -21.89 8.04
C PHE A 32 10.97 -20.48 7.81
N GLU A 33 12.27 -20.30 8.04
CA GLU A 33 12.91 -19.00 7.80
C GLU A 33 12.74 -18.52 6.36
N LEU A 34 12.89 -19.41 5.40
CA LEU A 34 12.72 -19.07 3.99
C LEU A 34 11.28 -18.66 3.66
N ILE A 35 10.26 -19.35 4.17
CA ILE A 35 8.85 -18.96 4.02
C ILE A 35 8.61 -17.57 4.61
N VAL A 36 9.13 -17.32 5.82
CA VAL A 36 9.01 -16.02 6.49
C VAL A 36 9.65 -14.93 5.63
N ARG A 37 10.89 -15.08 5.20
CA ARG A 37 11.60 -14.10 4.39
C ARG A 37 10.91 -13.83 3.04
N ARG A 38 10.35 -14.85 2.39
CA ARG A 38 9.66 -14.75 1.11
C ARG A 38 8.37 -13.93 1.20
N HIS A 39 7.65 -14.06 2.32
CA HIS A 39 6.31 -13.47 2.45
C HIS A 39 6.23 -12.24 3.37
N ASN A 40 7.26 -11.96 4.20
CA ASN A 40 7.24 -10.86 5.18
C ASN A 40 6.75 -9.53 4.61
N ARG A 41 7.32 -9.10 3.48
CA ARG A 41 6.98 -7.81 2.87
C ARG A 41 5.50 -7.72 2.50
N ALA A 42 4.97 -8.78 1.90
CA ALA A 42 3.56 -8.82 1.49
C ALA A 42 2.62 -8.85 2.69
N LEU A 43 2.94 -9.64 3.71
CA LEU A 43 2.13 -9.75 4.93
C LEU A 43 2.15 -8.46 5.74
N PHE A 44 3.31 -7.81 5.87
CA PHE A 44 3.41 -6.51 6.54
C PHE A 44 2.56 -5.45 5.84
N ARG A 45 2.61 -5.37 4.50
CA ARG A 45 1.78 -4.46 3.73
C ARG A 45 0.29 -4.76 3.86
N ALA A 46 -0.09 -6.03 3.91
CA ALA A 46 -1.47 -6.43 4.16
C ALA A 46 -1.94 -5.98 5.57
N ALA A 47 -1.12 -6.19 6.60
CA ALA A 47 -1.38 -5.71 7.95
C ALA A 47 -1.53 -4.18 8.00
N ARG A 48 -0.61 -3.44 7.33
CA ARG A 48 -0.67 -1.96 7.20
C ARG A 48 -1.92 -1.47 6.46
N GLY A 49 -2.52 -2.30 5.63
CA GLY A 49 -3.81 -2.03 5.01
C GLY A 49 -4.96 -1.91 6.03
N VAL A 50 -4.84 -2.60 7.17
CA VAL A 50 -5.85 -2.63 8.25
C VAL A 50 -5.44 -1.73 9.43
N LEU A 51 -4.16 -1.81 9.82
CA LEU A 51 -3.58 -1.08 10.95
C LEU A 51 -2.83 0.15 10.47
N ASP A 52 -2.87 1.22 11.26
CA ASP A 52 -2.24 2.50 10.92
C ASP A 52 -0.87 2.70 11.59
N ASP A 53 -0.40 1.66 12.26
CA ASP A 53 0.80 1.64 13.09
C ASP A 53 1.72 0.50 12.66
N ASP A 54 3.03 0.78 12.57
CA ASP A 54 4.01 -0.18 12.08
C ASP A 54 4.31 -1.28 13.11
N ASP A 55 4.34 -0.95 14.41
CA ASP A 55 4.64 -1.92 15.46
C ASP A 55 3.52 -2.94 15.58
N ARG A 56 2.28 -2.48 15.49
CA ARG A 56 1.09 -3.35 15.49
C ARG A 56 0.98 -4.19 14.22
N ALA A 57 1.39 -3.65 13.09
CA ALA A 57 1.46 -4.43 11.87
C ALA A 57 2.51 -5.55 11.99
N GLN A 58 3.65 -5.29 12.64
CA GLN A 58 4.65 -6.32 12.95
C GLN A 58 4.11 -7.36 13.92
N GLU A 59 3.42 -6.95 14.99
CA GLU A 59 2.75 -7.85 15.93
C GLU A 59 1.76 -8.77 15.18
N ALA A 60 0.91 -8.20 14.32
CA ALA A 60 -0.03 -8.97 13.53
C ALA A 60 0.66 -10.01 12.61
N VAL A 61 1.80 -9.65 12.01
CA VAL A 61 2.60 -10.57 11.18
C VAL A 61 3.21 -11.69 12.02
N GLN A 62 3.77 -11.38 13.18
CA GLN A 62 4.34 -12.38 14.09
C GLN A 62 3.28 -13.37 14.55
N GLU A 63 2.14 -12.88 15.04
CA GLU A 63 1.03 -13.73 15.46
C GLU A 63 0.46 -14.57 14.32
N ALA A 64 0.41 -13.99 13.10
CA ALA A 64 -0.04 -14.70 11.92
C ALA A 64 0.87 -15.89 11.58
N TYR A 65 2.20 -15.72 11.62
CA TYR A 65 3.14 -16.82 11.40
C TYR A 65 3.03 -17.88 12.47
N LEU A 66 2.98 -17.49 13.75
CA LEU A 66 2.83 -18.44 14.84
C LEU A 66 1.51 -19.25 14.71
N SER A 67 0.43 -18.59 14.33
CA SER A 67 -0.85 -19.24 14.06
C SER A 67 -0.79 -20.15 12.84
N ALA A 68 -0.18 -19.70 11.75
CA ALA A 68 -0.02 -20.47 10.52
C ALA A 68 0.80 -21.75 10.76
N PHE A 69 1.93 -21.63 11.46
CA PHE A 69 2.81 -22.77 11.72
C PHE A 69 2.21 -23.78 12.71
N LYS A 70 1.43 -23.31 13.68
CA LYS A 70 0.67 -24.22 14.58
C LYS A 70 -0.44 -24.98 13.86
N ASN A 71 -0.99 -24.39 12.80
CA ASN A 71 -2.14 -24.91 12.07
C ASN A 71 -1.84 -25.21 10.60
N MET A 72 -0.61 -25.65 10.28
CA MET A 72 -0.19 -25.92 8.90
C MET A 72 -1.07 -26.95 8.18
N ASP A 73 -1.66 -27.87 8.90
CA ASP A 73 -2.58 -28.88 8.35
C ASP A 73 -3.88 -28.26 7.81
N GLY A 74 -4.20 -27.03 8.24
CA GLY A 74 -5.31 -26.24 7.70
C GLY A 74 -5.09 -25.72 6.29
N PHE A 75 -3.84 -25.74 5.78
CA PHE A 75 -3.57 -25.37 4.39
C PHE A 75 -3.91 -26.52 3.44
N ARG A 76 -5.02 -26.39 2.73
CA ARG A 76 -5.54 -27.40 1.79
C ARG A 76 -5.12 -27.19 0.35
N GLY A 77 -4.32 -26.16 0.05
CA GLY A 77 -3.88 -25.89 -1.32
C GLY A 77 -4.95 -25.27 -2.25
N CYS A 78 -6.12 -24.90 -1.73
CA CYS A 78 -7.20 -24.27 -2.51
C CYS A 78 -6.86 -22.82 -2.95
N ALA A 79 -5.86 -22.21 -2.33
CA ALA A 79 -5.33 -20.90 -2.68
C ALA A 79 -3.80 -20.95 -2.60
N SER A 80 -3.11 -19.90 -3.08
CA SER A 80 -1.66 -19.80 -2.91
C SER A 80 -1.28 -19.69 -1.42
N LEU A 81 -0.06 -20.09 -1.07
CA LEU A 81 0.44 -19.92 0.30
C LEU A 81 0.42 -18.43 0.70
N LYS A 82 0.78 -17.53 -0.21
CA LYS A 82 0.68 -16.08 -0.02
C LYS A 82 -0.75 -15.67 0.36
N THR A 83 -1.76 -16.13 -0.37
CA THR A 83 -3.17 -15.79 -0.12
C THR A 83 -3.63 -16.33 1.23
N TRP A 84 -3.27 -17.57 1.57
CA TRP A 84 -3.63 -18.17 2.85
C TRP A 84 -2.99 -17.42 4.04
N LEU A 85 -1.69 -17.12 3.99
CA LEU A 85 -1.00 -16.33 5.00
C LEU A 85 -1.57 -14.91 5.11
N THR A 86 -1.89 -14.28 3.97
CA THR A 86 -2.50 -12.94 3.94
C THR A 86 -3.86 -12.94 4.65
N ARG A 87 -4.68 -13.97 4.48
CA ARG A 87 -5.95 -14.08 5.23
C ARG A 87 -5.72 -14.15 6.72
N ILE A 88 -4.71 -14.93 7.16
CA ILE A 88 -4.40 -15.06 8.58
C ILE A 88 -3.95 -13.72 9.15
N VAL A 89 -3.02 -13.02 8.49
CA VAL A 89 -2.53 -11.71 8.98
C VAL A 89 -3.61 -10.64 8.99
N VAL A 90 -4.49 -10.62 8.00
CA VAL A 90 -5.64 -9.69 7.97
C VAL A 90 -6.57 -9.94 9.16
N ASN A 91 -6.86 -11.20 9.47
CA ASN A 91 -7.68 -11.55 10.62
C ASN A 91 -7.02 -11.15 11.96
N GLN A 92 -5.71 -11.34 12.10
CA GLN A 92 -4.96 -10.86 13.28
C GLN A 92 -5.00 -9.34 13.39
N ALA A 93 -4.76 -8.64 12.30
CA ALA A 93 -4.82 -7.19 12.26
C ALA A 93 -6.21 -6.64 12.63
N ILE A 94 -7.28 -7.26 12.14
CA ILE A 94 -8.65 -6.90 12.53
C ILE A 94 -8.88 -7.17 14.02
N SER A 95 -8.38 -8.29 14.55
CA SER A 95 -8.49 -8.62 15.97
C SER A 95 -7.77 -7.60 16.86
N ILE A 96 -6.52 -7.25 16.52
CA ILE A 96 -5.75 -6.21 17.22
C ILE A 96 -6.52 -4.89 17.20
N LYS A 97 -7.06 -4.51 16.05
CA LYS A 97 -7.83 -3.27 15.91
C LYS A 97 -9.10 -3.25 16.76
N ARG A 98 -9.83 -4.37 16.83
CA ARG A 98 -11.04 -4.49 17.66
C ARG A 98 -10.74 -4.35 19.14
N ARG A 99 -9.64 -4.90 19.64
CA ARG A 99 -9.23 -4.81 21.06
C ARG A 99 -8.97 -3.36 21.50
N GLN A 100 -8.77 -2.44 20.57
CA GLN A 100 -8.43 -1.03 20.85
C GLN A 100 -9.61 -0.07 20.76
N ARG A 101 -10.74 -0.50 20.21
CA ARG A 101 -11.98 0.29 20.31
C ARG A 101 -12.56 0.04 21.68
N PRO A 102 -12.68 1.07 22.56
CA PRO A 102 -13.56 0.97 23.71
C PRO A 102 -14.95 0.59 23.18
N GLU A 103 -15.69 -0.25 23.91
CA GLU A 103 -17.02 -0.68 23.54
C GLU A 103 -17.94 0.54 23.31
N VAL A 104 -18.06 0.94 22.06
CA VAL A 104 -19.12 1.85 21.60
C VAL A 104 -19.76 1.19 20.40
N SER A 105 -20.94 0.61 20.69
CA SER A 105 -22.07 0.37 19.81
C SER A 105 -21.85 -0.46 18.55
N LEU A 106 -22.46 -1.63 18.60
CA LEU A 106 -23.05 -2.40 17.51
C LEU A 106 -23.90 -1.48 16.59
N ASP A 107 -23.30 -0.91 15.57
CA ASP A 107 -24.03 -0.50 14.35
C ASP A 107 -23.05 -0.07 13.24
N ASP A 108 -22.42 -1.02 12.58
CA ASP A 108 -21.73 -0.81 11.32
C ASP A 108 -22.27 -1.74 10.22
N ASN A 109 -23.59 -1.92 10.21
CA ASN A 109 -24.34 -2.28 9.01
C ASN A 109 -24.62 -1.00 8.21
N VAL A 110 -23.58 -0.36 7.69
CA VAL A 110 -23.80 0.70 6.72
C VAL A 110 -23.85 0.10 5.32
N THR A 111 -25.02 -0.35 4.99
CA THR A 111 -25.53 -0.38 3.63
C THR A 111 -25.54 1.03 3.09
N ILE A 112 -24.49 1.46 2.41
CA ILE A 112 -24.53 2.69 1.64
C ILE A 112 -24.90 2.33 0.21
N LEU A 113 -26.18 2.40 -0.06
CA LEU A 113 -26.74 2.70 -1.36
C LEU A 113 -26.23 4.07 -1.81
N HIS A 114 -25.35 4.11 -2.80
CA HIS A 114 -25.40 5.15 -3.83
C HIS A 114 -24.80 4.60 -5.13
N ARG A 115 -25.70 4.35 -6.02
CA ARG A 115 -25.55 4.02 -7.43
C ARG A 115 -25.07 5.26 -8.18
N ARG A 116 -23.88 5.19 -8.78
CA ARG A 116 -23.62 5.86 -10.05
C ARG A 116 -22.54 5.09 -10.81
N GLN A 117 -22.95 4.64 -11.98
CA GLN A 117 -22.17 4.09 -13.05
C GLN A 117 -21.10 5.09 -13.50
N LEU A 118 -19.87 4.65 -13.63
CA LEU A 118 -18.93 5.15 -14.62
C LEU A 118 -17.96 4.02 -14.95
N ASP A 119 -18.08 3.54 -16.16
CA ASP A 119 -17.15 2.67 -16.85
C ASP A 119 -15.85 3.42 -17.12
N GLY A 120 -14.72 2.74 -17.02
CA GLY A 120 -13.43 3.30 -17.32
C GLY A 120 -12.29 2.41 -16.81
N GLU A 121 -12.08 1.29 -17.48
CA GLU A 121 -10.81 0.56 -17.39
C GLU A 121 -9.72 1.42 -18.03
N GLN A 122 -8.83 1.95 -17.22
CA GLN A 122 -7.54 2.43 -17.69
C GLN A 122 -6.43 1.69 -16.96
N ASN A 123 -5.75 0.85 -17.72
CA ASN A 123 -4.49 0.23 -17.37
C ASN A 123 -3.48 1.31 -16.99
N MET A 124 -3.03 1.31 -15.74
CA MET A 124 -1.83 2.04 -15.36
C MET A 124 -0.63 1.15 -15.69
N THR A 125 0.05 1.55 -16.76
CA THR A 125 1.34 1.04 -17.20
C THR A 125 2.42 1.27 -16.16
N ASP A 126 3.35 0.32 -16.11
CA ASP A 126 4.58 0.28 -15.34
C ASP A 126 5.37 1.59 -15.39
N PHE A 127 5.72 2.10 -14.22
CA PHE A 127 6.78 3.10 -14.12
C PHE A 127 8.12 2.40 -14.18
N ALA A 128 8.75 2.47 -15.33
CA ALA A 128 10.10 1.99 -15.57
C ALA A 128 11.11 2.78 -14.74
N ASP A 129 11.98 2.04 -14.13
CA ASP A 129 13.11 2.43 -13.30
C ASP A 129 14.14 3.25 -14.13
N GLN A 130 14.27 4.53 -13.86
CA GLN A 130 15.38 5.37 -14.39
C GLN A 130 16.22 5.86 -13.21
N HIS A 131 17.34 5.17 -13.01
CA HIS A 131 18.33 5.49 -11.97
C HIS A 131 19.22 6.66 -12.41
N THR A 132 18.87 7.87 -11.98
CA THR A 132 19.80 8.99 -11.87
C THR A 132 19.81 9.50 -10.42
N PRO A 133 20.94 10.02 -9.87
CA PRO A 133 21.01 10.48 -8.48
C PRO A 133 19.96 11.55 -8.13
N GLU A 134 19.67 12.47 -9.07
CA GLU A 134 18.62 13.47 -8.94
C GLU A 134 17.21 12.86 -9.02
N GLY A 135 17.03 11.81 -9.81
CA GLY A 135 15.80 11.01 -9.87
C GLY A 135 15.51 10.24 -8.58
N ALA A 136 16.53 9.83 -7.83
CA ALA A 136 16.38 9.10 -6.59
C ALA A 136 15.74 9.95 -5.47
N VAL A 137 16.11 11.22 -5.36
CA VAL A 137 15.51 12.16 -4.37
C VAL A 137 14.04 12.39 -4.74
N SER A 138 13.75 12.67 -6.01
CA SER A 138 12.39 12.86 -6.51
C SER A 138 11.51 11.61 -6.31
N GLN A 139 12.05 10.43 -6.56
CA GLN A 139 11.33 9.16 -6.34
C GLN A 139 11.01 8.93 -4.86
N GLN A 140 11.92 9.29 -3.97
CA GLN A 140 11.71 9.15 -2.53
C GLN A 140 10.63 10.11 -2.02
N GLU A 141 10.61 11.34 -2.49
CA GLU A 141 9.57 12.32 -2.19
C GLU A 141 8.19 11.86 -2.69
N ILE A 142 8.10 11.40 -3.93
CA ILE A 142 6.86 10.84 -4.49
C ILE A 142 6.39 9.64 -3.68
N LYS A 143 7.31 8.76 -3.26
CA LYS A 143 6.98 7.61 -2.42
C LYS A 143 6.39 8.06 -1.07
N HIS A 144 7.01 9.04 -0.40
CA HIS A 144 6.50 9.58 0.87
C HIS A 144 5.12 10.23 0.71
N LEU A 145 4.91 10.99 -0.37
CA LEU A 145 3.61 11.60 -0.68
C LEU A 145 2.54 10.53 -0.88
N LEU A 146 2.86 9.48 -1.63
CA LEU A 146 1.94 8.37 -1.88
C LEU A 146 1.63 7.58 -0.61
N GLU A 147 2.64 7.24 0.19
CA GLU A 147 2.45 6.56 1.48
C GLU A 147 1.57 7.39 2.43
N ALA A 148 1.81 8.70 2.50
CA ALA A 148 0.98 9.59 3.29
C ALA A 148 -0.46 9.69 2.77
N ALA A 149 -0.68 9.68 1.46
CA ALA A 149 -2.02 9.63 0.86
C ALA A 149 -2.74 8.32 1.18
N ILE A 150 -2.05 7.18 1.07
CA ILE A 150 -2.58 5.86 1.41
C ILE A 150 -2.97 5.78 2.89
N ARG A 151 -2.16 6.34 3.80
CA ARG A 151 -2.47 6.38 5.24
C ARG A 151 -3.78 7.12 5.56
N ARG A 152 -4.12 8.15 4.77
CA ARG A 152 -5.37 8.91 4.96
C ARG A 152 -6.61 8.21 4.44
N LEU A 153 -6.47 7.14 3.66
CA LEU A 153 -7.62 6.34 3.27
C LEU A 153 -8.28 5.71 4.51
N PRO A 154 -9.61 5.74 4.62
CA PRO A 154 -10.31 4.90 5.59
C PRO A 154 -9.93 3.44 5.44
N ASP A 155 -9.85 2.71 6.54
CA ASP A 155 -9.33 1.32 6.58
C ASP A 155 -10.01 0.37 5.60
N THR A 156 -11.33 0.55 5.42
CA THR A 156 -12.13 -0.28 4.50
C THR A 156 -11.72 -0.12 3.04
N TYR A 157 -11.20 1.03 2.66
CA TYR A 157 -10.68 1.32 1.31
C TYR A 157 -9.18 1.02 1.23
N ARG A 158 -8.43 1.37 2.28
CA ARG A 158 -6.99 1.14 2.38
C ARG A 158 -6.65 -0.34 2.28
N SER A 159 -7.36 -1.21 3.02
CA SER A 159 -7.12 -2.66 2.99
C SER A 159 -7.31 -3.25 1.59
N VAL A 160 -8.38 -2.88 0.90
CA VAL A 160 -8.61 -3.34 -0.48
C VAL A 160 -7.55 -2.80 -1.42
N PHE A 161 -7.17 -1.53 -1.30
CA PHE A 161 -6.14 -0.90 -2.13
C PHE A 161 -4.78 -1.59 -1.94
N MET A 162 -4.38 -1.85 -0.70
CA MET A 162 -3.12 -2.53 -0.39
C MET A 162 -3.06 -3.93 -0.98
N LEU A 163 -4.11 -4.73 -0.82
CA LEU A 163 -4.13 -6.10 -1.35
C LEU A 163 -4.22 -6.12 -2.88
N ARG A 164 -5.08 -5.30 -3.47
CA ARG A 164 -5.37 -5.36 -4.91
C ARG A 164 -4.38 -4.58 -5.76
N ALA A 165 -4.05 -3.33 -5.37
CA ALA A 165 -3.21 -2.43 -6.17
C ALA A 165 -1.72 -2.57 -5.82
N VAL A 166 -1.36 -2.74 -4.54
CA VAL A 166 0.04 -2.80 -4.12
C VAL A 166 0.59 -4.23 -4.16
N GLU A 167 -0.19 -5.22 -3.69
CA GLU A 167 0.24 -6.63 -3.66
C GLU A 167 -0.18 -7.43 -4.90
N GLY A 168 -0.97 -6.85 -5.81
CA GLY A 168 -1.36 -7.45 -7.07
C GLY A 168 -2.27 -8.68 -6.94
N MET A 169 -2.94 -8.87 -5.80
CA MET A 169 -3.82 -10.02 -5.58
C MET A 169 -5.04 -9.97 -6.49
N SER A 170 -5.57 -11.12 -6.87
CA SER A 170 -6.82 -11.19 -7.63
C SER A 170 -8.01 -10.64 -6.84
N VAL A 171 -9.11 -10.29 -7.53
CA VAL A 171 -10.35 -9.87 -6.84
C VAL A 171 -10.90 -10.98 -5.95
N ILE A 172 -10.81 -12.23 -6.41
CA ILE A 172 -11.24 -13.42 -5.66
C ILE A 172 -10.40 -13.60 -4.39
N ASP A 173 -9.07 -13.48 -4.50
CA ASP A 173 -8.19 -13.58 -3.33
C ASP A 173 -8.42 -12.45 -2.33
N CYS A 174 -8.62 -11.21 -2.80
CA CYS A 174 -8.95 -10.09 -1.93
C CYS A 174 -10.29 -10.30 -1.21
N ALA A 175 -11.31 -10.76 -1.92
CA ALA A 175 -12.63 -11.09 -1.38
C ALA A 175 -12.50 -12.18 -0.30
N PHE A 176 -11.72 -13.23 -0.58
CA PHE A 176 -11.43 -14.29 0.37
C PHE A 176 -10.69 -13.79 1.62
N CYS A 177 -9.64 -12.97 1.46
CA CYS A 177 -8.84 -12.46 2.58
C CYS A 177 -9.62 -11.49 3.48
N LEU A 178 -10.44 -10.61 2.87
CA LEU A 178 -11.19 -9.57 3.59
C LEU A 178 -12.59 -10.00 4.00
N GLN A 179 -13.03 -11.22 3.64
CA GLN A 179 -14.38 -11.74 3.86
C GLN A 179 -15.47 -10.81 3.27
N LEU A 180 -15.24 -10.38 2.02
CA LEU A 180 -16.12 -9.50 1.26
C LEU A 180 -16.61 -10.21 -0.01
N SER A 181 -17.67 -9.69 -0.64
CA SER A 181 -18.01 -10.09 -2.00
C SER A 181 -17.08 -9.40 -3.02
N GLU A 182 -16.90 -10.03 -4.17
CA GLU A 182 -16.08 -9.47 -5.26
C GLU A 182 -16.55 -8.09 -5.71
N ASP A 183 -17.87 -7.87 -5.75
CA ASP A 183 -18.43 -6.57 -6.12
C ASP A 183 -18.10 -5.48 -5.10
N VAL A 184 -18.08 -5.82 -3.82
CA VAL A 184 -17.64 -4.89 -2.77
C VAL A 184 -16.15 -4.57 -2.93
N VAL A 185 -15.31 -5.55 -3.25
CA VAL A 185 -13.89 -5.32 -3.53
C VAL A 185 -13.71 -4.36 -4.70
N LYS A 186 -14.40 -4.60 -5.83
CA LYS A 186 -14.34 -3.72 -7.01
C LYS A 186 -14.77 -2.29 -6.69
N LYS A 187 -15.92 -2.14 -6.02
CA LYS A 187 -16.45 -0.82 -5.60
C LYS A 187 -15.51 -0.09 -4.64
N ARG A 188 -14.97 -0.80 -3.64
CA ARG A 188 -14.01 -0.20 -2.68
C ARG A 188 -12.71 0.19 -3.36
N LEU A 189 -12.20 -0.60 -4.31
CA LEU A 189 -11.01 -0.25 -5.07
C LEU A 189 -11.20 1.02 -5.89
N SER A 190 -12.33 1.13 -6.61
CA SER A 190 -12.67 2.34 -7.36
C SER A 190 -12.71 3.57 -6.46
N ARG A 191 -13.42 3.47 -5.33
CA ARG A 191 -13.50 4.56 -4.34
C ARG A 191 -12.14 4.93 -3.76
N ALA A 192 -11.30 3.94 -3.44
CA ALA A 192 -9.93 4.19 -2.95
C ALA A 192 -9.11 4.99 -3.97
N ARG A 193 -9.18 4.61 -5.26
CA ARG A 193 -8.49 5.32 -6.34
C ARG A 193 -8.98 6.76 -6.50
N ASP A 194 -10.29 6.98 -6.42
CA ASP A 194 -10.88 8.31 -6.52
C ASP A 194 -10.47 9.22 -5.36
N MET A 195 -10.44 8.66 -4.14
CA MET A 195 -9.97 9.40 -2.95
C MET A 195 -8.50 9.75 -3.05
N LEU A 196 -7.64 8.80 -3.47
CA LEU A 196 -6.21 9.05 -3.68
C LEU A 196 -5.98 10.09 -4.76
N ARG A 197 -6.70 10.01 -5.89
CA ARG A 197 -6.58 11.00 -6.97
C ARG A 197 -6.91 12.41 -6.46
N LYS A 198 -8.00 12.57 -5.74
CA LYS A 198 -8.41 13.86 -5.16
C LYS A 198 -7.38 14.40 -4.18
N ASP A 199 -6.89 13.57 -3.26
CA ASP A 199 -5.88 13.97 -2.28
C ASP A 199 -4.56 14.39 -2.93
N LEU A 200 -4.11 13.65 -3.95
CA LEU A 200 -2.88 13.97 -4.68
C LEU A 200 -3.02 15.24 -5.54
N VAL A 201 -4.14 15.41 -6.25
CA VAL A 201 -4.41 16.63 -7.04
C VAL A 201 -4.42 17.85 -6.14
N GLN A 202 -5.15 17.81 -5.02
CA GLN A 202 -5.21 18.93 -4.08
C GLN A 202 -3.83 19.30 -3.52
N ARG A 203 -2.94 18.34 -3.32
CA ARG A 203 -1.57 18.61 -2.86
C ARG A 203 -0.73 19.26 -3.95
N VAL A 204 -0.84 18.77 -5.18
CA VAL A 204 -0.17 19.38 -6.31
C VAL A 204 -0.67 20.81 -6.52
N GLU A 205 -1.97 21.06 -6.43
CA GLU A 205 -2.55 22.40 -6.53
C GLU A 205 -2.06 23.33 -5.42
N ASN A 206 -2.00 22.84 -4.17
CA ASN A 206 -1.46 23.61 -3.05
C ASN A 206 0.02 23.96 -3.23
N GLN A 207 0.84 23.03 -3.75
CA GLN A 207 2.24 23.30 -4.07
C GLN A 207 2.41 24.18 -5.31
N ALA A 208 1.50 24.09 -6.27
CA ALA A 208 1.54 24.91 -7.48
C ALA A 208 1.23 26.38 -7.18
N SER A 209 0.43 26.69 -6.14
CA SER A 209 0.19 28.07 -5.71
C SER A 209 1.45 28.79 -5.20
N ASP A 210 2.40 28.01 -4.67
CA ASP A 210 3.71 28.51 -4.22
C ASP A 210 4.76 28.54 -5.35
N THR A 211 4.40 28.06 -6.55
CA THR A 211 5.29 28.01 -7.70
C THR A 211 5.34 29.39 -8.35
N PHE A 212 6.54 29.88 -8.68
CA PHE A 212 6.77 31.21 -9.22
C PHE A 212 6.36 32.35 -8.29
N GLU A 213 6.50 32.15 -6.98
CA GLU A 213 6.23 33.19 -5.99
C GLU A 213 7.07 34.44 -6.32
N PHE A 214 6.36 35.53 -6.57
CA PHE A 214 6.94 36.84 -6.84
C PHE A 214 6.77 37.72 -5.62
N ALA A 215 7.72 37.57 -4.66
CA ALA A 215 7.68 38.29 -3.39
C ALA A 215 9.07 38.78 -2.96
N GLY A 216 9.15 39.56 -1.92
CA GLY A 216 10.37 40.07 -1.32
C GLY A 216 11.23 40.88 -2.29
N LYS A 217 12.55 40.72 -2.27
CA LYS A 217 13.51 41.52 -3.03
C LYS A 217 13.21 41.67 -4.52
N ARG A 218 12.61 40.69 -5.16
CA ARG A 218 12.23 40.74 -6.59
C ARG A 218 11.05 41.67 -6.83
N CYS A 219 10.02 41.59 -5.96
CA CYS A 219 8.87 42.47 -5.99
C CYS A 219 9.30 43.92 -5.71
N ASP A 220 10.12 44.14 -4.69
CA ASP A 220 10.64 45.44 -4.32
C ASP A 220 11.46 46.09 -5.46
N ALA A 221 12.31 45.29 -6.10
CA ALA A 221 13.12 45.76 -7.23
C ALA A 221 12.25 46.21 -8.42
N VAL A 222 11.24 45.41 -8.81
CA VAL A 222 10.33 45.78 -9.88
C VAL A 222 9.51 47.00 -9.51
N THR A 223 9.01 47.06 -8.26
CA THR A 223 8.26 48.23 -7.76
C THR A 223 9.13 49.50 -7.84
N ALA A 224 10.38 49.45 -7.37
CA ALA A 224 11.31 50.58 -7.43
C ALA A 224 11.59 51.04 -8.86
N LEU A 225 11.80 50.10 -9.78
CA LEU A 225 12.02 50.41 -11.20
C LEU A 225 10.79 51.07 -11.83
N VAL A 226 9.60 50.53 -11.61
CA VAL A 226 8.35 51.08 -12.14
C VAL A 226 8.08 52.48 -11.56
N MET A 227 8.24 52.67 -10.25
CA MET A 227 8.04 53.97 -9.61
C MET A 227 9.01 55.00 -10.13
N THR A 228 10.29 54.64 -10.29
CA THR A 228 11.30 55.54 -10.89
C THR A 228 10.92 55.97 -12.27
N GLU A 229 10.45 55.05 -13.10
CA GLU A 229 10.06 55.35 -14.48
C GLU A 229 8.80 56.25 -14.55
N LEU A 230 7.81 55.96 -13.69
CA LEU A 230 6.59 56.80 -13.60
C LEU A 230 6.89 58.22 -13.17
N ILE A 231 7.84 58.43 -12.23
CA ILE A 231 8.32 59.75 -11.84
C ILE A 231 9.02 60.45 -13.01
N ARG A 232 9.91 59.71 -13.70
CA ARG A 232 10.64 60.23 -14.87
C ARG A 232 9.72 60.67 -16.01
N CYS A 233 8.62 59.93 -16.23
CA CYS A 233 7.61 60.26 -17.24
C CYS A 233 6.63 61.36 -16.79
N GLY A 234 6.75 61.88 -15.58
CA GLY A 234 5.86 62.90 -15.02
C GLY A 234 4.45 62.44 -14.68
N MET A 235 4.25 61.11 -14.64
CA MET A 235 2.92 60.50 -14.32
C MET A 235 2.60 60.56 -12.85
N ILE A 236 3.60 60.54 -11.97
CA ILE A 236 3.45 60.66 -10.51
C ILE A 236 4.49 61.61 -9.95
N LYS A 237 4.18 62.22 -8.79
CA LYS A 237 5.13 63.06 -8.06
C LYS A 237 5.99 62.20 -7.14
N PRO A 238 7.28 62.54 -6.96
CA PRO A 238 8.08 61.88 -5.92
C PRO A 238 7.44 62.11 -4.55
N VAL A 239 7.40 61.02 -3.76
CA VAL A 239 6.92 61.06 -2.37
C VAL A 239 7.98 61.66 -1.47
#